data_19739a4b1bcfca036254b9ab181a87b2
#
_entry.id   19739a4b1bcfca036254b9ab181a87b2
#
_cell.length_a   1.000
_cell.length_b   1.000
_cell.length_c   1.000
_cell.angle_alpha   90.00
_cell.angle_beta   90.00
_cell.angle_gamma   90.00
#
_symmetry.space_group_name_H-M   'P 1'
#
loop_
_entity.id
_entity.type
_entity.pdbx_description
1 polymer ?
#
loop_
_entity_poly.entity_id
_entity_poly.type
_entity_poly.pdbx_seq_one_letter_code
_entity_poly.pdbx_strand_id
1 'polypeptide(L)'
;NVTVEILWTLIPCLILIVMAVPSFKILYKQDTIPKADVTVKAVGYQWYWGYEYPDENIIFDSYMVETKDLKENQPRLLTVDHEVVVPVNKVVKVLITANDVLHAWALPSFGVKRDAVPGRINETWFKAEKIGTYYGQCSELCGIKHAFMPITVKVVSDEDYQEWLSEARVKFCLLYT
;
A
#
# COMPACT_ATOMS: atom_id res chain seq x y z
N ASN A 1 -30.11 -34.57 17.58
CA ASN A 1 -31.05 -33.74 18.35
C ASN A 1 -31.38 -32.49 17.50
N VAL A 2 -32.59 -32.53 16.93
CA VAL A 2 -33.08 -31.51 15.97
C VAL A 2 -33.01 -30.09 16.55
N THR A 3 -33.30 -29.91 17.84
CA THR A 3 -33.23 -28.58 18.48
C THR A 3 -31.81 -28.00 18.44
N VAL A 4 -30.80 -28.82 18.74
CA VAL A 4 -29.38 -28.39 18.68
C VAL A 4 -28.98 -28.08 17.25
N GLU A 5 -29.41 -28.87 16.28
CA GLU A 5 -29.14 -28.67 14.85
C GLU A 5 -29.74 -27.35 14.36
N ILE A 6 -30.96 -27.03 14.73
CA ILE A 6 -31.60 -25.74 14.44
C ILE A 6 -30.82 -24.60 15.08
N LEU A 7 -30.42 -24.73 16.33
CA LEU A 7 -29.70 -23.65 17.05
C LEU A 7 -28.34 -23.36 16.42
N TRP A 8 -27.52 -24.40 16.11
CA TRP A 8 -26.21 -24.15 15.51
C TRP A 8 -26.27 -23.67 14.07
N THR A 9 -27.40 -23.81 13.38
CA THR A 9 -27.66 -23.23 12.07
C THR A 9 -28.14 -21.78 12.17
N LEU A 10 -29.18 -21.53 12.99
CA LEU A 10 -29.80 -20.21 13.07
C LEU A 10 -28.91 -19.16 13.75
N ILE A 11 -28.23 -19.52 14.83
CA ILE A 11 -27.39 -18.56 15.57
C ILE A 11 -26.26 -17.98 14.69
N PRO A 12 -25.43 -18.78 13.98
CA PRO A 12 -24.44 -18.25 13.05
C PRO A 12 -25.06 -17.43 11.91
N CYS A 13 -26.17 -17.85 11.34
CA CYS A 13 -26.88 -17.08 10.31
C CYS A 13 -27.30 -15.69 10.81
N LEU A 14 -27.87 -15.59 12.00
CA LEU A 14 -28.25 -14.31 12.59
C LEU A 14 -27.05 -13.41 12.86
N ILE A 15 -25.95 -13.97 13.36
CA ILE A 15 -24.69 -13.24 13.56
C ILE A 15 -24.20 -12.65 12.22
N LEU A 16 -24.17 -13.47 11.16
CA LEU A 16 -23.74 -13.02 9.83
C LEU A 16 -24.65 -11.90 9.27
N ILE A 17 -25.96 -12.00 9.45
CA ILE A 17 -26.91 -10.96 9.01
C ILE A 17 -26.64 -9.63 9.74
N VAL A 18 -26.43 -9.69 11.06
CA VAL A 18 -26.13 -8.49 11.87
C VAL A 18 -24.80 -7.85 11.43
N MET A 19 -23.78 -8.68 11.10
CA MET A 19 -22.48 -8.20 10.65
C MET A 19 -22.49 -7.69 9.21
N ALA A 20 -23.37 -8.18 8.36
CA ALA A 20 -23.42 -7.82 6.94
C ALA A 20 -23.67 -6.32 6.73
N VAL A 21 -24.60 -5.73 7.49
CA VAL A 21 -24.96 -4.30 7.33
C VAL A 21 -23.76 -3.36 7.52
N PRO A 22 -23.01 -3.38 8.65
CA PRO A 22 -21.83 -2.54 8.80
C PRO A 22 -20.71 -2.91 7.81
N SER A 23 -20.54 -4.20 7.48
CA SER A 23 -19.51 -4.65 6.53
C SER A 23 -19.73 -4.08 5.13
N PHE A 24 -20.95 -4.13 4.61
CA PHE A 24 -21.26 -3.52 3.30
C PHE A 24 -21.09 -2.00 3.32
N LYS A 25 -21.44 -1.33 4.41
CA LYS A 25 -21.20 0.12 4.56
C LYS A 25 -19.71 0.47 4.41
N ILE A 26 -18.84 -0.31 5.07
CA ILE A 26 -17.38 -0.10 4.99
C ILE A 26 -16.87 -0.40 3.59
N LEU A 27 -17.32 -1.50 2.97
CA LEU A 27 -16.94 -1.91 1.63
C LEU A 27 -17.23 -0.81 0.59
N TYR A 28 -18.46 -0.28 0.57
CA TYR A 28 -18.83 0.81 -0.34
C TYR A 28 -18.07 2.11 -0.04
N LYS A 29 -17.75 2.37 1.23
CA LYS A 29 -16.93 3.53 1.59
C LYS A 29 -15.48 3.40 1.10
N GLN A 30 -14.92 2.20 1.10
CA GLN A 30 -13.57 1.95 0.58
C GLN A 30 -13.49 2.09 -0.94
N ASP A 31 -14.54 1.69 -1.67
CA ASP A 31 -14.59 1.81 -3.13
C ASP A 31 -14.84 3.25 -3.60
N THR A 32 -15.34 4.13 -2.74
CA THR A 32 -15.54 5.54 -3.06
C THR A 32 -14.31 6.34 -2.68
N ILE A 33 -13.53 6.74 -3.68
CA ILE A 33 -12.30 7.51 -3.46
C ILE A 33 -12.66 8.98 -3.21
N PRO A 34 -12.34 9.56 -2.04
CA PRO A 34 -12.52 10.98 -1.77
C PRO A 34 -11.60 11.82 -2.68
N LYS A 35 -11.79 13.15 -2.67
CA LYS A 35 -10.83 14.05 -3.33
C LYS A 35 -9.43 13.81 -2.73
N ALA A 36 -8.51 13.36 -3.57
CA ALA A 36 -7.14 13.10 -3.15
C ALA A 36 -6.38 14.42 -2.94
N ASP A 37 -5.54 14.44 -1.91
CA ASP A 37 -4.57 15.49 -1.65
C ASP A 37 -3.21 15.13 -2.29
N VAL A 38 -2.91 13.83 -2.37
CA VAL A 38 -1.68 13.28 -2.96
C VAL A 38 -2.05 12.06 -3.80
N THR A 39 -1.45 11.94 -4.98
CA THR A 39 -1.56 10.76 -5.83
C THR A 39 -0.20 10.06 -5.91
N VAL A 40 -0.19 8.75 -5.65
CA VAL A 40 0.98 7.88 -5.82
C VAL A 40 0.61 6.75 -6.76
N LYS A 41 1.44 6.46 -7.75
CA LYS A 41 1.30 5.28 -8.59
C LYS A 41 2.35 4.26 -8.18
N ALA A 42 1.92 3.04 -7.89
CA ALA A 42 2.75 1.89 -7.58
C ALA A 42 2.72 0.90 -8.74
N VAL A 43 3.89 0.55 -9.24
CA VAL A 43 4.07 -0.41 -10.34
C VAL A 43 4.86 -1.61 -9.83
N GLY A 44 4.27 -2.80 -9.90
CA GLY A 44 4.93 -4.05 -9.50
C GLY A 44 5.86 -4.57 -10.61
N TYR A 45 7.06 -4.96 -10.21
CA TYR A 45 8.07 -5.63 -11.04
C TYR A 45 8.60 -6.87 -10.32
N GLN A 46 9.17 -7.79 -11.04
CA GLN A 46 9.90 -8.94 -10.48
C GLN A 46 11.36 -8.52 -10.15
N TRP A 47 11.76 -8.22 -8.93
CA TRP A 47 11.00 -8.24 -7.67
C TRP A 47 11.31 -6.96 -6.89
N TYR A 48 10.61 -5.89 -7.20
CA TYR A 48 10.69 -4.57 -6.57
C TYR A 48 9.42 -3.75 -6.89
N TRP A 49 9.30 -2.58 -6.31
CA TRP A 49 8.23 -1.64 -6.61
C TRP A 49 8.79 -0.37 -7.25
N GLY A 50 8.21 0.05 -8.37
CA GLY A 50 8.38 1.39 -8.93
C GLY A 50 7.30 2.33 -8.41
N TYR A 51 7.68 3.55 -8.07
CA TYR A 51 6.75 4.58 -7.59
C TYR A 51 6.82 5.83 -8.44
N GLU A 52 5.65 6.39 -8.74
CA GLU A 52 5.50 7.67 -9.43
C GLU A 52 4.61 8.58 -8.60
N TYR A 53 4.98 9.85 -8.48
CA TYR A 53 4.14 10.94 -8.01
C TYR A 53 3.79 11.81 -9.21
N PRO A 54 2.67 11.56 -9.89
CA PRO A 54 2.37 12.18 -11.18
C PRO A 54 2.27 13.70 -11.12
N ASP A 55 1.73 14.23 -10.00
CA ASP A 55 1.54 15.66 -9.78
C ASP A 55 2.88 16.40 -9.55
N GLU A 56 3.95 15.66 -9.16
CA GLU A 56 5.24 16.19 -8.78
C GLU A 56 6.37 15.84 -9.78
N ASN A 57 6.08 15.00 -10.78
CA ASN A 57 7.06 14.45 -11.73
C ASN A 57 8.24 13.73 -11.05
N ILE A 58 7.99 13.01 -9.98
CA ILE A 58 8.98 12.22 -9.25
C ILE A 58 8.76 10.75 -9.56
N ILE A 59 9.83 10.04 -9.97
CA ILE A 59 9.79 8.60 -10.28
C ILE A 59 11.02 7.95 -9.65
N PHE A 60 10.84 6.84 -8.95
CA PHE A 60 11.94 6.07 -8.38
C PHE A 60 11.57 4.60 -8.19
N ASP A 61 12.58 3.76 -8.10
CA ASP A 61 12.45 2.36 -7.72
C ASP A 61 12.76 2.17 -6.24
N SER A 62 12.13 1.16 -5.66
CA SER A 62 12.22 0.81 -4.24
C SER A 62 12.59 -0.66 -4.11
N TYR A 63 13.82 -0.92 -3.71
CA TYR A 63 14.36 -2.27 -3.52
C TYR A 63 14.49 -2.62 -2.04
N MET A 64 14.30 -3.90 -1.72
CA MET A 64 14.56 -4.39 -0.38
C MET A 64 16.05 -4.26 -0.03
N VAL A 65 16.34 -3.72 1.16
CA VAL A 65 17.71 -3.67 1.70
C VAL A 65 18.12 -5.06 2.15
N GLU A 66 19.29 -5.53 1.71
CA GLU A 66 19.84 -6.82 2.12
C GLU A 66 20.21 -6.83 3.60
N THR A 67 20.10 -8.00 4.24
CA THR A 67 20.33 -8.14 5.70
C THR A 67 21.72 -7.63 6.16
N LYS A 68 22.75 -7.73 5.30
CA LYS A 68 24.10 -7.27 5.60
C LYS A 68 24.25 -5.74 5.61
N ASP A 69 23.34 -5.02 4.92
CA ASP A 69 23.36 -3.57 4.74
C ASP A 69 22.35 -2.84 5.65
N LEU A 70 21.61 -3.60 6.48
CA LEU A 70 20.65 -3.03 7.44
C LEU A 70 21.37 -2.25 8.53
N LYS A 71 20.83 -1.08 8.85
CA LYS A 71 21.24 -0.28 10.02
C LYS A 71 20.56 -0.78 11.28
N GLU A 72 21.06 -0.36 12.42
CA GLU A 72 20.44 -0.61 13.73
C GLU A 72 18.98 -0.13 13.72
N ASN A 73 18.08 -0.95 14.27
CA ASN A 73 16.62 -0.72 14.32
C ASN A 73 15.87 -0.78 12.99
N GLN A 74 16.49 -1.17 11.88
CA GLN A 74 15.78 -1.43 10.64
C GLN A 74 15.26 -2.88 10.60
N PRO A 75 13.93 -3.09 10.37
CA PRO A 75 13.36 -4.43 10.36
C PRO A 75 13.82 -5.20 9.12
N ARG A 76 14.33 -6.41 9.36
CA ARG A 76 14.72 -7.34 8.30
C ARG A 76 13.53 -7.69 7.41
N LEU A 77 13.73 -7.77 6.09
CA LEU A 77 12.75 -8.09 5.04
C LEU A 77 11.65 -7.04 4.84
N LEU A 78 11.67 -5.94 5.56
CA LEU A 78 10.67 -4.87 5.44
C LEU A 78 11.29 -3.52 5.06
N THR A 79 12.60 -3.36 5.24
CA THR A 79 13.30 -2.11 4.90
C THR A 79 13.61 -2.03 3.42
N VAL A 80 13.39 -0.86 2.85
CA VAL A 80 13.71 -0.53 1.45
C VAL A 80 14.73 0.61 1.39
N ASP A 81 15.38 0.77 0.25
CA ASP A 81 16.32 1.85 -0.04
C ASP A 81 15.63 3.20 -0.26
N HIS A 82 14.44 3.20 -0.88
CA HIS A 82 13.61 4.38 -1.11
C HIS A 82 12.18 4.13 -0.63
N GLU A 83 11.78 4.89 0.38
CA GLU A 83 10.44 4.80 0.99
C GLU A 83 9.43 5.66 0.20
N VAL A 84 8.17 5.23 0.19
CA VAL A 84 7.05 6.09 -0.20
C VAL A 84 6.79 7.09 0.93
N VAL A 85 6.86 8.38 0.66
CA VAL A 85 6.65 9.44 1.68
C VAL A 85 5.33 10.13 1.43
N VAL A 86 4.51 10.25 2.48
CA VAL A 86 3.19 10.88 2.40
C VAL A 86 2.93 11.77 3.64
N PRO A 87 2.17 12.86 3.49
CA PRO A 87 1.84 13.73 4.61
C PRO A 87 0.74 13.13 5.50
N VAL A 88 0.83 13.41 6.80
CA VAL A 88 -0.18 12.99 7.79
C VAL A 88 -1.52 13.70 7.56
N ASN A 89 -2.62 13.02 7.88
CA ASN A 89 -4.00 13.54 7.77
C ASN A 89 -4.45 13.95 6.36
N LYS A 90 -3.72 13.57 5.31
CA LYS A 90 -4.10 13.79 3.91
C LYS A 90 -4.66 12.52 3.29
N VAL A 91 -5.55 12.69 2.32
CA VAL A 91 -6.08 11.59 1.52
C VAL A 91 -5.07 11.24 0.44
N VAL A 92 -4.52 10.05 0.52
CA VAL A 92 -3.57 9.51 -0.48
C VAL A 92 -4.31 8.55 -1.39
N LYS A 93 -4.39 8.88 -2.67
CA LYS A 93 -4.86 7.97 -3.72
C LYS A 93 -3.69 7.16 -4.22
N VAL A 94 -3.85 5.83 -4.30
CA VAL A 94 -2.84 4.94 -4.87
C VAL A 94 -3.38 4.30 -6.14
N LEU A 95 -2.69 4.56 -7.26
CA LEU A 95 -2.89 3.88 -8.53
C LEU A 95 -1.97 2.67 -8.57
N ILE A 96 -2.49 1.50 -8.88
CA ILE A 96 -1.75 0.24 -8.73
C ILE A 96 -1.82 -0.55 -10.02
N THR A 97 -0.66 -0.90 -10.56
CA THR A 97 -0.50 -1.75 -11.75
C THR A 97 0.76 -2.60 -11.66
N ALA A 98 0.98 -3.46 -12.62
CA ALA A 98 2.22 -4.22 -12.76
C ALA A 98 2.72 -4.16 -14.20
N ASN A 99 4.03 -4.36 -14.38
CA ASN A 99 4.67 -4.34 -15.69
C ASN A 99 4.88 -5.75 -16.28
N ASP A 100 4.91 -6.78 -15.45
CA ASP A 100 5.30 -8.14 -15.84
C ASP A 100 4.27 -9.20 -15.46
N VAL A 101 4.15 -9.55 -14.19
CA VAL A 101 3.22 -10.56 -13.66
C VAL A 101 2.26 -9.93 -12.66
N LEU A 102 1.35 -10.72 -12.12
CA LEU A 102 0.48 -10.28 -11.03
C LEU A 102 1.30 -10.05 -9.76
N HIS A 103 1.04 -8.93 -9.09
CA HIS A 103 1.50 -8.60 -7.74
C HIS A 103 0.30 -8.09 -6.94
N ALA A 104 0.45 -7.82 -5.65
CA ALA A 104 -0.55 -7.08 -4.89
C ALA A 104 0.14 -6.11 -3.93
N TRP A 105 -0.24 -4.84 -4.01
CA TRP A 105 0.22 -3.82 -3.09
C TRP A 105 -0.61 -3.88 -1.81
N ALA A 106 0.03 -4.28 -0.72
CA ALA A 106 -0.66 -4.49 0.55
C ALA A 106 0.02 -3.75 1.69
N LEU A 107 -0.76 -2.95 2.41
CA LEU A 107 -0.34 -2.19 3.58
C LEU A 107 -1.34 -2.43 4.72
N PRO A 108 -1.14 -3.50 5.52
CA PRO A 108 -2.12 -3.98 6.51
C PRO A 108 -2.52 -2.92 7.54
N SER A 109 -1.57 -2.08 7.97
CA SER A 109 -1.83 -1.01 8.95
C SER A 109 -2.86 0.03 8.49
N PHE A 110 -3.08 0.15 7.19
CA PHE A 110 -4.08 1.04 6.59
C PHE A 110 -5.29 0.28 6.05
N GLY A 111 -5.33 -1.04 6.23
CA GLY A 111 -6.40 -1.89 5.71
C GLY A 111 -6.43 -1.98 4.18
N VAL A 112 -5.31 -1.70 3.52
CA VAL A 112 -5.20 -1.68 2.06
C VAL A 112 -4.59 -2.99 1.56
N LYS A 113 -5.26 -3.59 0.58
CA LYS A 113 -4.74 -4.64 -0.28
C LYS A 113 -5.42 -4.52 -1.65
N ARG A 114 -4.62 -4.36 -2.69
CA ARG A 114 -5.15 -4.24 -4.06
C ARG A 114 -4.17 -4.88 -5.05
N ASP A 115 -4.71 -5.70 -5.94
CA ASP A 115 -3.92 -6.40 -6.95
C ASP A 115 -3.33 -5.41 -7.96
N ALA A 116 -2.06 -5.66 -8.31
CA ALA A 116 -1.33 -5.01 -9.37
C ALA A 116 -1.37 -5.93 -10.60
N VAL A 117 -2.22 -5.56 -11.57
CA VAL A 117 -2.50 -6.39 -12.75
C VAL A 117 -1.88 -5.73 -13.99
N PRO A 118 -1.05 -6.45 -14.79
CA PRO A 118 -0.52 -5.94 -16.04
C PRO A 118 -1.62 -5.46 -16.99
N GLY A 119 -1.44 -4.27 -17.56
CA GLY A 119 -2.41 -3.68 -18.49
C GLY A 119 -3.68 -3.08 -17.86
N ARG A 120 -3.80 -3.12 -16.54
CA ARG A 120 -4.92 -2.53 -15.79
C ARG A 120 -4.41 -1.65 -14.66
N ILE A 121 -5.04 -0.50 -14.45
CA ILE A 121 -4.80 0.36 -13.28
C ILE A 121 -5.94 0.16 -12.29
N ASN A 122 -5.63 -0.41 -11.15
CA ASN A 122 -6.51 -0.47 -10.01
C ASN A 122 -6.30 0.74 -9.11
N GLU A 123 -7.33 1.13 -8.37
CA GLU A 123 -7.28 2.30 -7.50
C GLU A 123 -7.65 1.92 -6.08
N THR A 124 -7.01 2.58 -5.13
CA THR A 124 -7.37 2.55 -3.71
C THR A 124 -6.99 3.87 -3.07
N TRP A 125 -7.34 4.04 -1.81
CA TRP A 125 -6.96 5.21 -1.04
C TRP A 125 -6.79 4.88 0.44
N PHE A 126 -6.03 5.71 1.12
CA PHE A 126 -5.93 5.69 2.58
C PHE A 126 -5.71 7.10 3.13
N LYS A 127 -5.90 7.23 4.44
CA LYS A 127 -5.57 8.45 5.18
C LYS A 127 -4.83 8.03 6.46
N ALA A 128 -3.55 8.36 6.55
CA ALA A 128 -2.74 8.10 7.73
C ALA A 128 -2.95 9.19 8.78
N GLU A 129 -3.34 8.80 9.99
CA GLU A 129 -3.64 9.75 11.09
C GLU A 129 -2.45 9.96 12.04
N LYS A 130 -1.38 9.17 11.91
CA LYS A 130 -0.20 9.23 12.78
C LYS A 130 1.06 9.21 11.95
N ILE A 131 2.01 10.08 12.32
CA ILE A 131 3.38 10.07 11.79
C ILE A 131 4.08 8.78 12.21
N GLY A 132 4.88 8.21 11.29
CA GLY A 132 5.62 6.97 11.53
C GLY A 132 5.91 6.21 10.24
N THR A 133 6.61 5.10 10.37
CA THR A 133 6.93 4.20 9.27
C THR A 133 6.03 2.97 9.32
N TYR A 134 5.40 2.65 8.20
CA TYR A 134 4.45 1.56 8.04
C TYR A 134 4.94 0.59 6.98
N TYR A 135 4.76 -0.70 7.25
CA TYR A 135 5.32 -1.76 6.43
C TYR A 135 4.24 -2.62 5.80
N GLY A 136 4.52 -3.04 4.59
CA GLY A 136 3.72 -3.97 3.82
C GLY A 136 4.58 -4.89 2.98
N GLN A 137 3.95 -5.79 2.25
CA GLN A 137 4.61 -6.74 1.38
C GLN A 137 3.75 -7.02 0.14
N CYS A 138 4.39 -7.49 -0.94
CA CYS A 138 3.67 -8.08 -2.06
C CYS A 138 2.76 -9.21 -1.55
N SER A 139 1.50 -9.21 -1.94
CA SER A 139 0.46 -10.12 -1.41
C SER A 139 -0.18 -10.98 -2.50
N GLU A 140 0.42 -11.06 -3.71
CA GLU A 140 0.08 -11.99 -4.78
C GLU A 140 1.35 -12.71 -5.25
N LEU A 141 1.28 -14.04 -5.39
CA LEU A 141 2.45 -14.86 -5.74
C LEU A 141 3.01 -14.47 -7.11
N CYS A 142 4.22 -13.91 -7.11
CA CYS A 142 4.86 -13.33 -8.29
C CYS A 142 6.19 -14.00 -8.68
N GLY A 143 6.52 -15.15 -8.09
CA GLY A 143 7.74 -15.92 -8.40
C GLY A 143 8.66 -16.12 -7.21
N ILE A 144 9.93 -16.48 -7.46
CA ILE A 144 10.88 -16.98 -6.45
C ILE A 144 11.27 -15.93 -5.38
N LYS A 145 11.20 -14.64 -5.69
CA LYS A 145 11.50 -13.56 -4.74
C LYS A 145 10.23 -12.83 -4.27
N HIS A 146 9.07 -13.47 -4.35
CA HIS A 146 7.80 -12.90 -3.89
C HIS A 146 7.87 -12.33 -2.46
N ALA A 147 8.56 -12.99 -1.53
CA ALA A 147 8.72 -12.53 -0.15
C ALA A 147 9.79 -11.43 0.05
N PHE A 148 10.47 -11.00 -1.03
CA PHE A 148 11.61 -10.11 -0.99
C PHE A 148 11.38 -8.79 -1.75
N MET A 149 10.12 -8.34 -1.82
CA MET A 149 9.72 -7.04 -2.37
C MET A 149 8.74 -6.34 -1.42
N PRO A 150 9.27 -5.82 -0.30
CA PRO A 150 8.47 -5.14 0.70
C PRO A 150 8.00 -3.77 0.24
N ILE A 151 7.06 -3.22 0.99
CA ILE A 151 6.52 -1.87 0.85
C ILE A 151 6.80 -1.12 2.13
N THR A 152 7.42 0.05 2.05
CA THR A 152 7.62 0.93 3.20
C THR A 152 7.01 2.30 2.90
N VAL A 153 6.08 2.72 3.75
CA VAL A 153 5.44 4.05 3.68
C VAL A 153 5.82 4.85 4.91
N LYS A 154 6.46 5.99 4.70
CA LYS A 154 6.83 6.95 5.73
C LYS A 154 5.81 8.09 5.76
N VAL A 155 5.09 8.20 6.85
CA VAL A 155 4.14 9.28 7.10
C VAL A 155 4.85 10.37 7.88
N VAL A 156 4.83 11.59 7.36
CA VAL A 156 5.57 12.75 7.89
C VAL A 156 4.64 13.95 8.11
N SER A 157 5.16 15.03 8.72
CA SER A 157 4.45 16.31 8.78
C SER A 157 4.28 16.94 7.39
N ASP A 158 3.41 17.95 7.26
CA ASP A 158 3.28 18.68 5.99
C ASP A 158 4.59 19.41 5.63
N GLU A 159 5.31 19.93 6.63
CA GLU A 159 6.60 20.62 6.46
C GLU A 159 7.67 19.64 5.94
N ASP A 160 7.85 18.52 6.63
CA ASP A 160 8.82 17.48 6.23
C ASP A 160 8.49 16.89 4.85
N TYR A 161 7.20 16.81 4.49
CA TYR A 161 6.78 16.38 3.17
C TYR A 161 7.22 17.35 2.07
N GLN A 162 7.09 18.67 2.30
CA GLN A 162 7.56 19.68 1.34
C GLN A 162 9.09 19.69 1.21
N GLU A 163 9.81 19.50 2.32
CA GLU A 163 11.26 19.31 2.30
C GLU A 163 11.66 18.09 1.48
N TRP A 164 11.04 16.92 1.78
CA TRP A 164 11.26 15.71 1.01
C TRP A 164 10.97 15.88 -0.49
N LEU A 165 9.88 16.56 -0.87
CA LEU A 165 9.56 16.84 -2.28
C LEU A 165 10.67 17.62 -2.97
N SER A 166 11.23 18.61 -2.30
CA SER A 166 12.34 19.43 -2.85
C SER A 166 13.60 18.61 -3.08
N GLU A 167 13.94 17.73 -2.13
CA GLU A 167 15.08 16.81 -2.23
C GLU A 167 14.84 15.74 -3.30
N ALA A 168 13.64 15.16 -3.33
CA ALA A 168 13.26 14.10 -4.26
C ALA A 168 13.29 14.59 -5.72
N ARG A 169 12.84 15.82 -5.99
CA ARG A 169 12.94 16.43 -7.32
C ARG A 169 14.38 16.54 -7.79
N VAL A 170 15.32 16.86 -6.89
CA VAL A 170 16.75 16.90 -7.24
C VAL A 170 17.32 15.50 -7.44
N LYS A 171 16.96 14.58 -6.55
CA LYS A 171 17.51 13.22 -6.53
C LYS A 171 17.00 12.35 -7.68
N PHE A 172 15.72 12.44 -8.02
CA PHE A 172 15.04 11.53 -8.94
C PHE A 172 14.68 12.14 -10.29
N CYS A 173 14.74 13.47 -10.46
CA CYS A 173 14.50 14.12 -11.76
C CYS A 173 15.66 13.97 -12.77
N LEU A 174 16.85 13.60 -12.30
CA LEU A 174 18.06 13.44 -13.13
C LEU A 174 18.10 12.14 -13.95
N LEU A 175 17.07 11.28 -13.89
CA LEU A 175 17.04 10.01 -14.62
C LEU A 175 16.46 10.09 -16.03
N TYR A 176 16.12 11.29 -16.52
CA TYR A 176 15.55 11.50 -17.86
C TYR A 176 16.29 12.51 -18.75
N THR A 177 17.61 12.66 -18.55
CA THR A 177 18.48 13.40 -19.51
C THR A 177 19.40 12.46 -20.26
#